data_269b47b6feeab1696d58767d055b834d
#
_entry.id   269b47b6feeab1696d58767d055b834d
#
_cell.length_a   1.000
_cell.length_b   1.000
_cell.length_c   1.000
_cell.angle_alpha   90.00
_cell.angle_beta   90.00
_cell.angle_gamma   90.00
#
_symmetry.space_group_name_H-M   'P 1'
#
loop_
_entity.id
_entity.type
_entity.pdbx_description
1 polymer ?
#
loop_
_entity_poly.entity_id
_entity_poly.type
_entity_poly.pdbx_seq_one_letter_code
_entity_poly.pdbx_strand_id
1 'polypeptide(L)'
;MREDVTARACENFATPFYLLDLEEFREQIRNLQAVLGEQIRLCYAVKANPFLIRTAAGEGLKLEVCSPGELAICERLGISMEQVVLSGVYKEECGILELIRKKNGKGVYTVESRAQFEMLVRGARQIFKTGQDGKLRLMLRLTSGNQFGLDEEELFRIIREHQQNPLLHIEGIQYYSGTQKKQKVMEEELEYLDGFLGRLEKEYGYRPRMLEYGPGLSVSYFQKDPRIQPGEQGRILKEALDRMEYSGEITLELGRYLTASCGYYITRLVDEKVNRQTAYGIVDGGIHHLNYYGQTMAMKLPFYRQLDGKTCQERRQGRLKEVTVCGALCTVSDVLAKRMPLYTPCTGDLLVFENAGAYSITEGIYLFLSRALPGVVFWSEKEGLRLARDIVETSLLNGETH
;
A
#
# COMPACT_ATOMS: atom_id res chain seq x y z
N MET A 1 18.52 -1.59 -4.01
CA MET A 1 19.27 -0.59 -3.17
C MET A 1 20.77 -0.82 -3.28
N ARG A 2 21.57 0.24 -3.28
CA ARG A 2 23.04 0.21 -3.31
C ARG A 2 23.58 -0.34 -1.99
N GLU A 3 24.59 -1.21 -2.05
CA GLU A 3 25.20 -1.83 -0.84
C GLU A 3 25.76 -0.77 0.12
N ASP A 4 26.38 0.30 -0.40
CA ASP A 4 26.93 1.40 0.38
C ASP A 4 25.87 2.19 1.19
N VAL A 5 24.66 2.34 0.68
CA VAL A 5 23.55 2.99 1.38
C VAL A 5 23.09 2.15 2.57
N THR A 6 22.95 0.84 2.36
CA THR A 6 22.57 -0.08 3.43
C THR A 6 23.60 -0.11 4.54
N ALA A 7 24.89 -0.20 4.19
CA ALA A 7 25.99 -0.19 5.15
C ALA A 7 25.97 1.09 6.01
N ARG A 8 25.92 2.27 5.37
CA ARG A 8 25.82 3.54 6.07
C ARG A 8 24.58 3.66 6.96
N ALA A 9 23.44 3.13 6.53
CA ALA A 9 22.25 3.12 7.37
C ALA A 9 22.46 2.26 8.62
N CYS A 10 23.08 1.09 8.49
CA CYS A 10 23.37 0.20 9.59
C CYS A 10 24.42 0.76 10.57
N GLU A 11 25.32 1.63 10.11
CA GLU A 11 26.29 2.34 10.96
C GLU A 11 25.65 3.48 11.77
N ASN A 12 24.62 4.12 11.23
CA ASN A 12 24.06 5.35 11.79
C ASN A 12 22.76 5.15 12.60
N PHE A 13 22.04 4.04 12.40
CA PHE A 13 20.74 3.82 13.04
C PHE A 13 20.70 2.51 13.83
N ALA A 14 20.06 2.58 15.00
CA ALA A 14 19.86 1.39 15.85
C ALA A 14 18.83 0.44 15.21
N THR A 15 19.12 -0.86 15.25
CA THR A 15 18.18 -1.91 14.83
C THR A 15 17.13 -2.18 15.92
N PRO A 16 15.92 -2.66 15.55
CA PRO A 16 15.46 -2.84 14.19
C PRO A 16 14.96 -1.54 13.56
N PHE A 17 15.07 -1.38 12.24
CA PHE A 17 14.53 -0.23 11.53
C PHE A 17 14.11 -0.58 10.10
N TYR A 18 13.24 0.26 9.51
CA TYR A 18 12.92 0.22 8.09
C TYR A 18 13.74 1.25 7.33
N LEU A 19 14.28 0.86 6.19
CA LEU A 19 14.93 1.76 5.25
C LEU A 19 14.10 1.83 3.98
N LEU A 20 13.62 3.03 3.63
CA LEU A 20 12.83 3.31 2.43
C LEU A 20 13.66 4.06 1.41
N ASP A 21 13.89 3.44 0.26
CA ASP A 21 14.57 4.04 -0.88
C ASP A 21 13.57 4.84 -1.73
N LEU A 22 13.61 6.15 -1.60
CA LEU A 22 12.69 7.04 -2.31
C LEU A 22 12.97 7.11 -3.80
N GLU A 23 14.23 6.86 -4.23
CA GLU A 23 14.56 6.83 -5.66
C GLU A 23 14.01 5.58 -6.32
N GLU A 24 14.14 4.40 -5.68
CA GLU A 24 13.54 3.15 -6.16
C GLU A 24 12.02 3.26 -6.28
N PHE A 25 11.37 3.94 -5.31
CA PHE A 25 9.93 4.20 -5.38
C PHE A 25 9.57 5.10 -6.57
N ARG A 26 10.31 6.20 -6.81
CA ARG A 26 10.11 7.08 -7.96
C ARG A 26 10.36 6.35 -9.29
N GLU A 27 11.41 5.56 -9.34
CA GLU A 27 11.76 4.78 -10.52
C GLU A 27 10.65 3.78 -10.86
N GLN A 28 10.11 3.08 -9.87
CA GLN A 28 8.98 2.15 -10.06
C GLN A 28 7.74 2.85 -10.63
N ILE A 29 7.41 4.05 -10.14
CA ILE A 29 6.32 4.86 -10.68
C ILE A 29 6.60 5.24 -12.13
N ARG A 30 7.78 5.81 -12.42
CA ARG A 30 8.14 6.29 -13.76
C ARG A 30 8.22 5.16 -14.79
N ASN A 31 8.78 4.02 -14.40
CA ASN A 31 8.84 2.84 -15.26
C ASN A 31 7.45 2.32 -15.62
N LEU A 32 6.53 2.29 -14.66
CA LEU A 32 5.16 1.89 -14.94
C LEU A 32 4.44 2.91 -15.82
N GLN A 33 4.57 4.21 -15.55
CA GLN A 33 3.99 5.27 -16.37
C GLN A 33 4.53 5.24 -17.80
N ALA A 34 5.83 5.00 -17.99
CA ALA A 34 6.44 4.88 -19.32
C ALA A 34 5.85 3.73 -20.14
N VAL A 35 5.52 2.61 -19.50
CA VAL A 35 4.89 1.45 -20.15
C VAL A 35 3.41 1.72 -20.45
N LEU A 36 2.69 2.35 -19.53
CA LEU A 36 1.24 2.58 -19.66
C LEU A 36 0.89 3.75 -20.59
N GLY A 37 1.81 4.72 -20.74
CA GLY A 37 1.59 5.95 -21.50
C GLY A 37 0.86 7.03 -20.70
N GLU A 38 0.86 8.26 -21.23
CA GLU A 38 0.34 9.47 -20.53
C GLU A 38 -1.18 9.49 -20.34
N GLN A 39 -1.92 8.67 -21.08
CA GLN A 39 -3.38 8.60 -21.03
C GLN A 39 -3.88 7.87 -19.77
N ILE A 40 -3.07 7.01 -19.17
CA ILE A 40 -3.42 6.24 -17.99
C ILE A 40 -2.80 6.92 -16.76
N ARG A 41 -3.63 7.27 -15.80
CA ARG A 41 -3.22 7.94 -14.56
C ARG A 41 -2.99 6.92 -13.46
N LEU A 42 -2.18 7.29 -12.48
CA LEU A 42 -1.94 6.48 -11.29
C LEU A 42 -2.55 7.12 -10.06
N CYS A 43 -3.15 6.29 -9.21
CA CYS A 43 -3.62 6.61 -7.87
C CYS A 43 -2.86 5.74 -6.87
N TYR A 44 -2.23 6.38 -5.90
CA TYR A 44 -1.48 5.70 -4.86
C TYR A 44 -2.40 5.31 -3.69
N ALA A 45 -2.54 4.02 -3.42
CA ALA A 45 -3.25 3.51 -2.25
C ALA A 45 -2.40 3.72 -0.98
N VAL A 46 -2.72 4.76 -0.22
CA VAL A 46 -1.95 5.21 0.96
C VAL A 46 -1.78 4.13 2.01
N LYS A 47 -2.79 3.26 2.19
CA LYS A 47 -2.76 2.09 3.09
C LYS A 47 -1.53 1.19 2.91
N ALA A 48 -0.94 1.17 1.72
CA ALA A 48 0.24 0.34 1.47
C ALA A 48 1.48 0.85 2.22
N ASN A 49 1.69 2.16 2.27
CA ASN A 49 2.73 2.78 3.09
C ASN A 49 2.54 4.30 3.22
N PRO A 50 1.99 4.80 4.34
CA PRO A 50 1.73 6.23 4.53
C PRO A 50 2.98 7.12 4.52
N PHE A 51 4.17 6.57 4.76
CA PHE A 51 5.43 7.33 4.71
C PHE A 51 5.79 7.83 3.31
N LEU A 52 5.23 7.23 2.27
CA LEU A 52 5.53 7.58 0.87
C LEU A 52 4.56 8.62 0.26
N ILE A 53 3.57 9.11 1.01
CA ILE A 53 2.55 10.07 0.56
C ILE A 53 3.18 11.29 -0.13
N ARG A 54 4.17 11.95 0.52
CA ARG A 54 4.81 13.15 -0.03
C ARG A 54 5.50 12.87 -1.37
N THR A 55 6.17 11.71 -1.47
CA THR A 55 6.87 11.32 -2.69
C THR A 55 5.87 10.99 -3.81
N ALA A 56 4.81 10.22 -3.51
CA ALA A 56 3.75 9.89 -4.46
C ALA A 56 3.05 11.16 -5.00
N ALA A 57 2.68 12.09 -4.11
CA ALA A 57 2.07 13.36 -4.49
C ALA A 57 3.02 14.22 -5.34
N GLY A 58 4.32 14.21 -5.02
CA GLY A 58 5.36 14.92 -5.77
C GLY A 58 5.60 14.36 -7.18
N GLU A 59 5.34 13.07 -7.40
CA GLU A 59 5.33 12.44 -8.74
C GLU A 59 3.97 12.62 -9.46
N GLY A 60 3.05 13.41 -8.92
CA GLY A 60 1.77 13.76 -9.56
C GLY A 60 0.66 12.73 -9.39
N LEU A 61 0.80 11.73 -8.54
CA LEU A 61 -0.22 10.72 -8.31
C LEU A 61 -1.41 11.29 -7.51
N LYS A 62 -2.61 10.76 -7.80
CA LYS A 62 -3.73 10.85 -6.85
C LYS A 62 -3.42 9.96 -5.64
N LEU A 63 -4.09 10.23 -4.52
CA LEU A 63 -3.91 9.51 -3.26
C LEU A 63 -5.25 8.94 -2.81
N GLU A 64 -5.38 7.61 -2.80
CA GLU A 64 -6.52 6.95 -2.19
C GLU A 64 -6.30 6.86 -0.68
N VAL A 65 -7.23 7.46 0.08
CA VAL A 65 -7.22 7.58 1.54
C VAL A 65 -8.43 6.86 2.10
N CYS A 66 -8.23 5.91 2.99
CA CYS A 66 -9.27 5.01 3.49
C CYS A 66 -9.66 5.25 4.96
N SER A 67 -9.03 6.21 5.63
CA SER A 67 -9.32 6.51 7.04
C SER A 67 -9.10 7.98 7.39
N PRO A 68 -9.73 8.47 8.48
CA PRO A 68 -9.45 9.81 9.00
C PRO A 68 -7.98 10.01 9.38
N GLY A 69 -7.31 8.97 9.87
CA GLY A 69 -5.89 9.01 10.21
C GLY A 69 -4.99 9.25 8.99
N GLU A 70 -5.22 8.54 7.89
CA GLU A 70 -4.51 8.76 6.64
C GLU A 70 -4.75 10.16 6.07
N LEU A 71 -6.00 10.65 6.15
CA LEU A 71 -6.32 12.01 5.75
C LEU A 71 -5.57 13.05 6.59
N ALA A 72 -5.51 12.85 7.91
CA ALA A 72 -4.76 13.73 8.80
C ALA A 72 -3.25 13.74 8.49
N ILE A 73 -2.69 12.63 8.01
CA ILE A 73 -1.30 12.59 7.51
C ILE A 73 -1.19 13.46 6.24
N CYS A 74 -2.09 13.33 5.29
CA CYS A 74 -2.11 14.16 4.08
C CYS A 74 -2.20 15.64 4.43
N GLU A 75 -3.08 16.03 5.37
CA GLU A 75 -3.21 17.41 5.83
C GLU A 75 -1.94 17.96 6.46
N ARG A 76 -1.27 17.21 7.36
CA ARG A 76 0.01 17.61 7.95
C ARG A 76 1.13 17.77 6.91
N LEU A 77 1.07 17.01 5.83
CA LEU A 77 2.01 17.10 4.72
C LEU A 77 1.68 18.21 3.71
N GLY A 78 0.55 18.94 3.90
CA GLY A 78 0.11 20.01 3.02
C GLY A 78 -0.41 19.51 1.66
N ILE A 79 -0.88 18.27 1.59
CA ILE A 79 -1.44 17.69 0.36
C ILE A 79 -2.78 18.36 0.05
N SER A 80 -2.93 18.76 -1.21
CA SER A 80 -4.20 19.34 -1.70
C SER A 80 -5.32 18.29 -1.73
N MET A 81 -6.52 18.65 -1.29
CA MET A 81 -7.71 17.80 -1.44
C MET A 81 -8.04 17.45 -2.89
N GLU A 82 -7.59 18.25 -3.86
CA GLU A 82 -7.74 17.92 -5.29
C GLU A 82 -6.97 16.66 -5.72
N GLN A 83 -5.94 16.28 -4.94
CA GLN A 83 -5.20 15.04 -5.15
C GLN A 83 -5.80 13.84 -4.42
N VAL A 84 -6.79 14.04 -3.53
CA VAL A 84 -7.32 13.00 -2.65
C VAL A 84 -8.58 12.35 -3.24
N VAL A 85 -8.58 11.01 -3.23
CA VAL A 85 -9.75 10.16 -3.39
C VAL A 85 -10.08 9.59 -2.01
N LEU A 86 -11.19 10.02 -1.42
CA LEU A 86 -11.60 9.60 -0.08
C LEU A 86 -12.44 8.32 -0.19
N SER A 87 -11.80 7.20 0.08
CA SER A 87 -12.38 5.86 0.04
C SER A 87 -12.72 5.34 1.45
N GLY A 88 -12.92 4.05 1.55
CA GLY A 88 -13.14 3.33 2.81
C GLY A 88 -14.59 2.92 3.01
N VAL A 89 -14.75 1.66 3.42
CA VAL A 89 -16.05 1.02 3.69
C VAL A 89 -16.78 1.63 4.88
N TYR A 90 -16.05 2.19 5.83
CA TYR A 90 -16.60 2.91 6.97
C TYR A 90 -16.29 4.41 6.85
N LYS A 91 -17.34 5.19 6.77
CA LYS A 91 -17.30 6.66 6.81
C LYS A 91 -18.20 7.15 7.94
N GLU A 92 -17.59 7.72 8.97
CA GLU A 92 -18.35 8.30 10.09
C GLU A 92 -19.03 9.59 9.62
N GLU A 93 -20.36 9.68 9.78
CA GLU A 93 -21.17 10.74 9.18
C GLU A 93 -20.75 12.14 9.65
N CYS A 94 -20.59 12.36 10.95
CA CYS A 94 -20.21 13.66 11.48
C CYS A 94 -18.86 14.13 10.93
N GLY A 95 -17.87 13.24 10.88
CA GLY A 95 -16.55 13.54 10.35
C GLY A 95 -16.56 13.87 8.85
N ILE A 96 -17.35 13.13 8.06
CA ILE A 96 -17.46 13.37 6.62
C ILE A 96 -18.20 14.68 6.32
N LEU A 97 -19.31 14.96 7.01
CA LEU A 97 -20.04 16.22 6.81
C LEU A 97 -19.20 17.44 7.21
N GLU A 98 -18.45 17.34 8.30
CA GLU A 98 -17.50 18.39 8.70
C GLU A 98 -16.37 18.57 7.66
N LEU A 99 -15.82 17.48 7.16
CA LEU A 99 -14.79 17.52 6.10
C LEU A 99 -15.29 18.20 4.83
N ILE A 100 -16.46 17.80 4.33
CA ILE A 100 -17.11 18.41 3.15
C ILE A 100 -17.25 19.93 3.35
N ARG A 101 -17.72 20.35 4.53
CA ARG A 101 -17.85 21.77 4.87
C ARG A 101 -16.50 22.48 4.92
N LYS A 102 -15.50 21.93 5.64
CA LYS A 102 -14.17 22.53 5.82
C LYS A 102 -13.40 22.64 4.50
N LYS A 103 -13.55 21.66 3.61
CA LYS A 103 -12.83 21.61 2.34
C LYS A 103 -13.65 22.13 1.16
N ASN A 104 -14.83 22.69 1.42
CA ASN A 104 -15.77 23.19 0.41
C ASN A 104 -16.06 22.14 -0.70
N GLY A 105 -16.26 20.88 -0.30
CA GLY A 105 -16.54 19.76 -1.21
C GLY A 105 -15.39 19.31 -2.11
N LYS A 106 -14.17 19.81 -1.91
CA LYS A 106 -13.01 19.40 -2.70
C LYS A 106 -12.63 17.95 -2.45
N GLY A 107 -12.00 17.31 -3.44
CA GLY A 107 -11.65 15.90 -3.47
C GLY A 107 -12.70 15.06 -4.20
N VAL A 108 -12.45 13.75 -4.29
CA VAL A 108 -13.40 12.78 -4.82
C VAL A 108 -13.81 11.85 -3.68
N TYR A 109 -15.11 11.58 -3.54
CA TYR A 109 -15.63 10.74 -2.46
C TYR A 109 -16.18 9.45 -3.05
N THR A 110 -15.64 8.31 -2.63
CA THR A 110 -16.16 7.01 -3.07
C THR A 110 -17.45 6.66 -2.33
N VAL A 111 -18.33 5.97 -3.00
CA VAL A 111 -19.62 5.49 -2.48
C VAL A 111 -19.59 3.97 -2.49
N GLU A 112 -19.72 3.36 -1.33
CA GLU A 112 -19.70 1.92 -1.14
C GLU A 112 -21.04 1.33 -0.67
N SER A 113 -22.03 2.20 -0.41
CA SER A 113 -23.40 1.80 -0.05
C SER A 113 -24.40 2.92 -0.29
N ARG A 114 -25.69 2.59 -0.35
CA ARG A 114 -26.78 3.57 -0.42
C ARG A 114 -26.74 4.57 0.75
N ALA A 115 -26.48 4.08 1.95
CA ALA A 115 -26.38 4.95 3.14
C ALA A 115 -25.26 5.99 3.00
N GLN A 116 -24.08 5.57 2.48
CA GLN A 116 -22.98 6.51 2.19
C GLN A 116 -23.39 7.52 1.10
N PHE A 117 -24.06 7.07 0.05
CA PHE A 117 -24.55 7.96 -0.98
C PHE A 117 -25.47 9.06 -0.40
N GLU A 118 -26.47 8.67 0.38
CA GLU A 118 -27.42 9.59 0.99
C GLU A 118 -26.74 10.57 1.98
N MET A 119 -25.77 10.09 2.75
CA MET A 119 -24.93 10.93 3.61
C MET A 119 -24.19 12.00 2.79
N LEU A 120 -23.57 11.63 1.69
CA LEU A 120 -22.85 12.57 0.81
C LEU A 120 -23.81 13.57 0.14
N VAL A 121 -25.01 13.15 -0.22
CA VAL A 121 -26.07 14.06 -0.69
C VAL A 121 -26.43 15.09 0.38
N ARG A 122 -26.59 14.66 1.65
CA ARG A 122 -26.81 15.60 2.78
C ARG A 122 -25.65 16.59 2.92
N GLY A 123 -24.42 16.11 2.81
CA GLY A 123 -23.22 16.97 2.82
C GLY A 123 -23.19 17.99 1.69
N ALA A 124 -23.49 17.56 0.46
CA ALA A 124 -23.57 18.46 -0.70
C ALA A 124 -24.62 19.56 -0.51
N ARG A 125 -25.80 19.23 0.05
CA ARG A 125 -26.87 20.20 0.35
C ARG A 125 -26.49 21.27 1.38
N GLN A 126 -25.50 20.98 2.26
CA GLN A 126 -25.04 21.94 3.27
C GLN A 126 -24.17 23.05 2.67
N ILE A 127 -23.44 22.76 1.59
CA ILE A 127 -22.46 23.69 1.01
C ILE A 127 -22.88 24.25 -0.35
N PHE A 128 -23.59 23.48 -1.17
CA PHE A 128 -24.06 23.91 -2.49
C PHE A 128 -25.55 24.21 -2.44
N LYS A 129 -25.93 25.46 -2.68
CA LYS A 129 -27.37 25.91 -2.72
C LYS A 129 -27.98 25.72 -4.10
N THR A 130 -27.15 25.94 -5.11
CA THR A 130 -27.53 25.78 -6.53
C THR A 130 -26.37 25.08 -7.25
N GLY A 131 -26.64 24.47 -8.39
CA GLY A 131 -25.58 23.85 -9.21
C GLY A 131 -24.51 24.82 -9.74
N GLN A 132 -24.69 26.13 -9.52
CA GLN A 132 -23.72 27.16 -9.90
C GLN A 132 -22.58 27.31 -8.89
N ASP A 133 -22.80 26.90 -7.62
CA ASP A 133 -21.82 27.04 -6.55
C ASP A 133 -20.77 25.92 -6.55
N GLY A 134 -20.94 24.90 -7.38
CA GLY A 134 -20.08 23.71 -7.46
C GLY A 134 -20.87 22.41 -7.29
N LYS A 135 -20.19 21.29 -7.36
CA LYS A 135 -20.76 19.95 -7.21
C LYS A 135 -19.83 19.07 -6.38
N LEU A 136 -20.40 18.22 -5.53
CA LEU A 136 -19.63 17.17 -4.84
C LEU A 136 -19.29 16.06 -5.84
N ARG A 137 -18.01 15.73 -5.95
CA ARG A 137 -17.50 14.73 -6.90
C ARG A 137 -17.54 13.36 -6.26
N LEU A 138 -18.26 12.43 -6.89
CA LEU A 138 -18.47 11.08 -6.39
C LEU A 138 -17.87 10.03 -7.34
N MET A 139 -17.34 8.97 -6.76
CA MET A 139 -16.94 7.74 -7.46
C MET A 139 -17.80 6.59 -6.92
N LEU A 140 -18.54 5.89 -7.76
CA LEU A 140 -19.33 4.74 -7.33
C LEU A 140 -18.48 3.48 -7.39
N ARG A 141 -18.30 2.82 -6.26
CA ARG A 141 -17.54 1.57 -6.20
C ARG A 141 -18.45 0.39 -6.53
N LEU A 142 -18.12 -0.32 -7.60
CA LEU A 142 -18.76 -1.57 -7.98
C LEU A 142 -18.20 -2.71 -7.13
N THR A 143 -19.05 -3.55 -6.57
CA THR A 143 -18.61 -4.71 -5.77
C THR A 143 -17.95 -5.79 -6.63
N SER A 144 -17.00 -6.50 -6.03
CA SER A 144 -16.45 -7.74 -6.56
C SER A 144 -17.00 -8.98 -5.86
N GLY A 145 -18.16 -8.85 -5.18
CA GLY A 145 -18.82 -9.94 -4.47
C GLY A 145 -18.39 -10.12 -3.01
N ASN A 146 -17.87 -9.08 -2.37
CA ASN A 146 -17.47 -9.04 -0.97
C ASN A 146 -18.12 -7.86 -0.24
N GLN A 147 -17.64 -7.51 0.98
CA GLN A 147 -18.19 -6.42 1.80
C GLN A 147 -17.99 -5.01 1.24
N PHE A 148 -17.31 -4.85 0.12
CA PHE A 148 -17.01 -3.56 -0.48
C PHE A 148 -17.89 -3.28 -1.70
N GLY A 149 -18.30 -2.02 -1.82
CA GLY A 149 -18.97 -1.50 -3.01
C GLY A 149 -20.45 -1.85 -3.10
N LEU A 150 -21.07 -1.32 -4.13
CA LEU A 150 -22.47 -1.45 -4.52
C LEU A 150 -22.62 -2.63 -5.51
N ASP A 151 -23.71 -3.37 -5.44
CA ASP A 151 -24.09 -4.25 -6.54
C ASP A 151 -24.54 -3.48 -7.78
N GLU A 152 -24.59 -4.15 -8.93
CA GLU A 152 -24.96 -3.51 -10.19
C GLU A 152 -26.32 -2.83 -10.13
N GLU A 153 -27.33 -3.49 -9.53
CA GLU A 153 -28.71 -2.98 -9.48
C GLU A 153 -28.80 -1.68 -8.69
N GLU A 154 -28.12 -1.62 -7.52
CA GLU A 154 -28.11 -0.42 -6.70
C GLU A 154 -27.31 0.72 -7.35
N LEU A 155 -26.20 0.38 -8.00
CA LEU A 155 -25.39 1.33 -8.75
C LEU A 155 -26.19 1.93 -9.92
N PHE A 156 -26.89 1.11 -10.70
CA PHE A 156 -27.76 1.56 -11.77
C PHE A 156 -28.90 2.43 -11.24
N ARG A 157 -29.48 2.09 -10.09
CA ARG A 157 -30.52 2.88 -9.44
C ARG A 157 -30.02 4.27 -9.07
N ILE A 158 -28.84 4.36 -8.42
CA ILE A 158 -28.23 5.66 -8.07
C ILE A 158 -27.98 6.51 -9.31
N ILE A 159 -27.43 5.93 -10.38
CA ILE A 159 -27.19 6.67 -11.63
C ILE A 159 -28.48 7.17 -12.23
N ARG A 160 -29.48 6.30 -12.40
CA ARG A 160 -30.78 6.67 -12.98
C ARG A 160 -31.45 7.80 -12.19
N GLU A 161 -31.41 7.77 -10.85
CA GLU A 161 -32.05 8.74 -9.99
C GLU A 161 -31.26 10.06 -9.88
N HIS A 162 -29.94 10.03 -10.04
CA HIS A 162 -29.10 11.15 -9.63
C HIS A 162 -28.07 11.66 -10.66
N GLN A 163 -27.98 11.08 -11.87
CA GLN A 163 -27.01 11.56 -12.88
C GLN A 163 -27.27 13.04 -13.28
N GLN A 164 -28.50 13.55 -13.13
CA GLN A 164 -28.87 14.94 -13.38
C GLN A 164 -28.93 15.79 -12.10
N ASN A 165 -28.48 15.28 -10.96
CA ASN A 165 -28.54 16.02 -9.71
C ASN A 165 -27.61 17.25 -9.77
N PRO A 166 -28.16 18.48 -9.56
CA PRO A 166 -27.36 19.71 -9.72
C PRO A 166 -26.24 19.85 -8.66
N LEU A 167 -26.33 19.15 -7.53
CA LEU A 167 -25.37 19.24 -6.43
C LEU A 167 -24.26 18.18 -6.51
N LEU A 168 -24.41 17.19 -7.38
CA LEU A 168 -23.50 16.04 -7.48
C LEU A 168 -22.87 15.97 -8.87
N HIS A 169 -21.65 15.47 -8.90
CA HIS A 169 -21.00 15.03 -10.12
C HIS A 169 -20.48 13.60 -9.92
N ILE A 170 -21.17 12.62 -10.52
CA ILE A 170 -20.70 11.26 -10.53
C ILE A 170 -19.57 11.18 -11.56
N GLU A 171 -18.31 11.09 -11.09
CA GLU A 171 -17.12 11.08 -11.94
C GLU A 171 -16.99 9.78 -12.72
N GLY A 172 -17.29 8.66 -12.04
CA GLY A 172 -17.09 7.37 -12.64
C GLY A 172 -17.28 6.19 -11.71
N ILE A 173 -16.67 5.08 -12.10
CA ILE A 173 -16.75 3.79 -11.45
C ILE A 173 -15.39 3.41 -10.88
N GLN A 174 -15.37 2.94 -9.63
CA GLN A 174 -14.19 2.33 -9.01
C GLN A 174 -14.41 0.82 -8.89
N TYR A 175 -13.37 0.03 -9.18
CA TYR A 175 -13.40 -1.42 -9.00
C TYR A 175 -12.08 -1.96 -8.50
N TYR A 176 -12.14 -2.75 -7.42
CA TYR A 176 -10.99 -3.47 -6.86
C TYR A 176 -11.45 -4.78 -6.24
N SER A 177 -10.89 -5.90 -6.67
CA SER A 177 -11.25 -7.25 -6.24
C SER A 177 -10.18 -7.94 -5.37
N GLY A 178 -8.98 -7.38 -5.29
CA GLY A 178 -7.88 -7.97 -4.53
C GLY A 178 -6.49 -7.69 -5.12
N THR A 179 -5.49 -8.28 -4.50
CA THR A 179 -4.07 -8.09 -4.82
C THR A 179 -3.42 -9.41 -5.27
N GLN A 180 -2.19 -9.35 -5.79
CA GLN A 180 -1.42 -10.53 -6.24
C GLN A 180 -2.18 -11.35 -7.30
N LYS A 181 -2.82 -10.67 -8.24
CA LYS A 181 -3.65 -11.29 -9.27
C LYS A 181 -2.78 -11.94 -10.35
N LYS A 182 -3.30 -13.06 -10.88
CA LYS A 182 -2.78 -13.66 -12.11
C LYS A 182 -3.28 -12.87 -13.31
N GLN A 183 -2.51 -12.88 -14.40
CA GLN A 183 -2.87 -12.21 -15.65
C GLN A 183 -4.31 -12.52 -16.12
N LYS A 184 -4.69 -13.80 -16.15
CA LYS A 184 -6.03 -14.24 -16.59
C LYS A 184 -7.15 -13.57 -15.79
N VAL A 185 -7.01 -13.45 -14.47
CA VAL A 185 -8.02 -12.81 -13.62
C VAL A 185 -8.16 -11.33 -13.97
N MET A 186 -7.05 -10.65 -14.20
CA MET A 186 -7.05 -9.23 -14.60
C MET A 186 -7.72 -9.03 -15.97
N GLU A 187 -7.46 -9.89 -16.94
CA GLU A 187 -8.08 -9.85 -18.27
C GLU A 187 -9.60 -10.10 -18.19
N GLU A 188 -10.04 -11.11 -17.41
CA GLU A 188 -11.46 -11.40 -17.18
C GLU A 188 -12.18 -10.23 -16.48
N GLU A 189 -11.53 -9.56 -15.53
CA GLU A 189 -12.10 -8.38 -14.88
C GLU A 189 -12.25 -7.20 -15.84
N LEU A 190 -11.27 -6.94 -16.68
CA LEU A 190 -11.35 -5.83 -17.66
C LEU A 190 -12.42 -6.10 -18.72
N GLU A 191 -12.58 -7.33 -19.19
CA GLU A 191 -13.67 -7.71 -20.07
C GLU A 191 -15.06 -7.53 -19.40
N TYR A 192 -15.19 -7.94 -18.14
CA TYR A 192 -16.41 -7.72 -17.36
C TYR A 192 -16.73 -6.23 -17.20
N LEU A 193 -15.71 -5.42 -16.84
CA LEU A 193 -15.86 -3.97 -16.64
C LEU A 193 -16.22 -3.26 -17.95
N ASP A 194 -15.63 -3.64 -19.06
CA ASP A 194 -15.95 -3.07 -20.37
C ASP A 194 -17.42 -3.34 -20.75
N GLY A 195 -17.85 -4.58 -20.60
CA GLY A 195 -19.27 -4.95 -20.78
C GLY A 195 -20.21 -4.21 -19.82
N PHE A 196 -19.83 -4.04 -18.55
CA PHE A 196 -20.60 -3.28 -17.57
C PHE A 196 -20.73 -1.81 -17.93
N LEU A 197 -19.64 -1.16 -18.34
CA LEU A 197 -19.60 0.24 -18.76
C LEU A 197 -20.42 0.45 -20.05
N GLY A 198 -20.36 -0.48 -20.98
CA GLY A 198 -21.21 -0.49 -22.19
C GLY A 198 -22.69 -0.58 -21.88
N ARG A 199 -23.11 -1.36 -20.87
CA ARG A 199 -24.51 -1.40 -20.41
C ARG A 199 -24.95 -0.09 -19.77
N LEU A 200 -24.09 0.55 -18.96
CA LEU A 200 -24.38 1.87 -18.39
C LEU A 200 -24.68 2.91 -19.47
N GLU A 201 -23.91 2.93 -20.54
CA GLU A 201 -24.10 3.86 -21.64
C GLU A 201 -25.37 3.51 -22.43
N LYS A 202 -25.55 2.24 -22.82
CA LYS A 202 -26.64 1.80 -23.69
C LYS A 202 -28.02 1.84 -23.04
N GLU A 203 -28.10 1.40 -21.76
CA GLU A 203 -29.37 1.20 -21.06
C GLU A 203 -29.80 2.42 -20.24
N TYR A 204 -28.83 3.19 -19.73
CA TYR A 204 -29.08 4.31 -18.81
C TYR A 204 -28.68 5.67 -19.39
N GLY A 205 -28.06 5.71 -20.59
CA GLY A 205 -27.58 6.94 -21.21
C GLY A 205 -26.47 7.62 -20.39
N TYR A 206 -25.78 6.86 -19.53
CA TYR A 206 -24.74 7.38 -18.66
C TYR A 206 -23.38 6.81 -19.07
N ARG A 207 -22.51 7.71 -19.54
CA ARG A 207 -21.12 7.38 -19.84
C ARG A 207 -20.21 7.87 -18.71
N PRO A 208 -19.65 6.98 -17.86
CA PRO A 208 -18.70 7.40 -16.84
C PRO A 208 -17.53 8.13 -17.48
N ARG A 209 -17.12 9.23 -16.88
CA ARG A 209 -15.92 9.96 -17.31
C ARG A 209 -14.65 9.18 -16.99
N MET A 210 -14.64 8.47 -15.84
CA MET A 210 -13.47 7.79 -15.31
C MET A 210 -13.79 6.35 -14.89
N LEU A 211 -12.87 5.44 -15.17
CA LEU A 211 -12.76 4.13 -14.54
C LEU A 211 -11.52 4.16 -13.62
N GLU A 212 -11.71 3.98 -12.32
CA GLU A 212 -10.61 3.73 -11.39
C GLU A 212 -10.54 2.22 -11.12
N TYR A 213 -9.47 1.59 -11.58
CA TYR A 213 -9.30 0.15 -11.53
C TYR A 213 -8.07 -0.23 -10.70
N GLY A 214 -8.25 -1.15 -9.73
CA GLY A 214 -7.18 -1.76 -8.98
C GLY A 214 -6.71 -3.08 -9.60
N PRO A 215 -5.66 -3.09 -10.43
CA PRO A 215 -5.21 -4.28 -11.17
C PRO A 215 -4.63 -5.36 -10.27
N GLY A 216 -4.23 -5.03 -9.04
CA GLY A 216 -3.68 -5.99 -8.09
C GLY A 216 -2.38 -6.64 -8.56
N LEU A 217 -1.51 -5.90 -9.25
CA LEU A 217 -0.24 -6.39 -9.77
C LEU A 217 0.59 -7.10 -8.70
N SER A 218 1.21 -8.19 -9.10
CA SER A 218 1.89 -9.12 -8.20
C SER A 218 3.32 -8.67 -7.87
N VAL A 219 3.77 -9.07 -6.68
CA VAL A 219 5.15 -8.90 -6.19
C VAL A 219 5.67 -10.26 -5.75
N SER A 220 6.89 -10.61 -6.14
CA SER A 220 7.58 -11.80 -5.64
C SER A 220 8.22 -11.48 -4.30
N TYR A 221 7.72 -12.09 -3.22
CA TYR A 221 8.25 -11.89 -1.87
C TYR A 221 9.25 -12.96 -1.44
N PHE A 222 9.16 -14.14 -2.04
CA PHE A 222 9.93 -15.30 -1.61
C PHE A 222 10.78 -15.85 -2.75
N GLN A 223 11.93 -16.44 -2.41
CA GLN A 223 12.93 -16.92 -3.37
C GLN A 223 12.40 -17.97 -4.37
N LYS A 224 11.35 -18.70 -3.98
CA LYS A 224 10.70 -19.70 -4.83
C LYS A 224 9.46 -19.19 -5.56
N ASP A 225 9.06 -17.93 -5.34
CA ASP A 225 7.97 -17.35 -6.10
C ASP A 225 8.39 -17.18 -7.58
N PRO A 226 7.44 -17.24 -8.52
CA PRO A 226 7.72 -16.95 -9.92
C PRO A 226 8.40 -15.58 -10.05
N ARG A 227 9.50 -15.53 -10.80
CA ARG A 227 10.15 -14.25 -11.08
C ARG A 227 9.30 -13.46 -12.07
N ILE A 228 8.97 -12.25 -11.68
CA ILE A 228 8.25 -11.29 -12.51
C ILE A 228 9.30 -10.38 -13.14
N GLN A 229 9.31 -10.33 -14.48
CA GLN A 229 10.23 -9.45 -15.20
C GLN A 229 9.79 -7.98 -15.03
N PRO A 230 10.74 -7.05 -14.83
CA PRO A 230 10.41 -5.63 -14.74
C PRO A 230 9.61 -5.17 -15.96
N GLY A 231 8.51 -4.45 -15.73
CA GLY A 231 7.64 -3.92 -16.77
C GLY A 231 6.74 -4.94 -17.50
N GLU A 232 6.93 -6.25 -17.32
CA GLU A 232 6.11 -7.28 -17.99
C GLU A 232 4.64 -7.17 -17.64
N GLN A 233 4.32 -7.10 -16.34
CA GLN A 233 2.93 -6.94 -15.89
C GLN A 233 2.30 -5.64 -16.39
N GLY A 234 3.07 -4.55 -16.44
CA GLY A 234 2.61 -3.27 -16.98
C GLY A 234 2.26 -3.37 -18.47
N ARG A 235 3.06 -4.09 -19.27
CA ARG A 235 2.76 -4.32 -20.69
C ARG A 235 1.51 -5.17 -20.89
N ILE A 236 1.39 -6.27 -20.15
CA ILE A 236 0.21 -7.13 -20.18
C ILE A 236 -1.05 -6.33 -19.81
N LEU A 237 -0.97 -5.53 -18.75
CA LEU A 237 -2.08 -4.66 -18.33
C LEU A 237 -2.41 -3.64 -19.41
N LYS A 238 -1.41 -3.00 -20.01
CA LYS A 238 -1.61 -2.02 -21.12
C LYS A 238 -2.31 -2.66 -22.32
N GLU A 239 -1.86 -3.84 -22.75
CA GLU A 239 -2.48 -4.58 -23.84
C GLU A 239 -3.94 -4.96 -23.53
N ALA A 240 -4.26 -5.32 -22.27
CA ALA A 240 -5.61 -5.61 -21.87
C ALA A 240 -6.50 -4.35 -21.85
N LEU A 241 -5.98 -3.23 -21.36
CA LEU A 241 -6.69 -1.94 -21.38
C LEU A 241 -6.93 -1.42 -22.79
N ASP A 242 -5.98 -1.62 -23.71
CA ASP A 242 -6.11 -1.20 -25.11
C ASP A 242 -7.17 -1.99 -25.89
N ARG A 243 -7.58 -3.15 -25.40
CA ARG A 243 -8.67 -3.96 -26.00
C ARG A 243 -10.07 -3.50 -25.57
N MET A 244 -10.19 -2.65 -24.53
CA MET A 244 -11.48 -2.15 -24.07
C MET A 244 -12.12 -1.19 -25.11
N GLU A 245 -13.43 -1.27 -25.26
CA GLU A 245 -14.23 -0.30 -26.03
C GLU A 245 -14.45 1.00 -25.25
N TYR A 246 -14.30 0.94 -23.93
CA TYR A 246 -14.39 2.12 -23.05
C TYR A 246 -13.29 3.12 -23.36
N SER A 247 -13.69 4.36 -23.70
CA SER A 247 -12.78 5.44 -24.13
C SER A 247 -12.72 6.62 -23.13
N GLY A 248 -13.19 6.42 -21.88
CA GLY A 248 -13.03 7.41 -20.81
C GLY A 248 -11.65 7.41 -20.19
N GLU A 249 -11.44 8.26 -19.21
CA GLU A 249 -10.19 8.31 -18.45
C GLU A 249 -10.01 7.01 -17.63
N ILE A 250 -8.81 6.43 -17.64
CA ILE A 250 -8.47 5.28 -16.80
C ILE A 250 -7.46 5.73 -15.75
N THR A 251 -7.78 5.42 -14.50
CA THR A 251 -6.88 5.59 -13.35
C THR A 251 -6.60 4.22 -12.74
N LEU A 252 -5.34 3.90 -12.49
CA LEU A 252 -4.95 2.64 -11.84
C LEU A 252 -4.64 2.89 -10.37
N GLU A 253 -5.41 2.24 -9.48
CA GLU A 253 -5.16 2.24 -8.04
C GLU A 253 -4.08 1.21 -7.70
N LEU A 254 -2.94 1.65 -7.20
CA LEU A 254 -1.77 0.83 -6.92
C LEU A 254 -1.18 1.15 -5.54
N GLY A 255 -0.88 0.12 -4.79
CA GLY A 255 -0.18 0.22 -3.50
C GLY A 255 1.05 -0.68 -3.49
N ARG A 256 0.82 -1.95 -3.22
CA ARG A 256 1.84 -3.00 -3.06
C ARG A 256 2.90 -3.01 -4.17
N TYR A 257 2.47 -2.98 -5.42
CA TYR A 257 3.36 -3.06 -6.56
C TYR A 257 4.34 -1.88 -6.63
N LEU A 258 3.89 -0.68 -6.26
CA LEU A 258 4.74 0.51 -6.26
C LEU A 258 5.72 0.56 -5.09
N THR A 259 5.34 -0.03 -3.94
CA THR A 259 6.05 0.23 -2.67
C THR A 259 6.88 -0.93 -2.16
N ALA A 260 6.58 -2.18 -2.54
CA ALA A 260 7.22 -3.33 -1.92
C ALA A 260 8.74 -3.31 -2.06
N SER A 261 9.25 -3.09 -3.27
CA SER A 261 10.68 -3.16 -3.59
C SER A 261 11.49 -2.05 -2.93
N CYS A 262 10.90 -0.87 -2.72
CA CYS A 262 11.63 0.28 -2.17
C CYS A 262 11.89 0.18 -0.66
N GLY A 263 11.36 -0.82 0.04
CA GLY A 263 11.50 -0.96 1.48
C GLY A 263 12.32 -2.17 1.91
N TYR A 264 13.16 -1.93 2.90
CA TYR A 264 14.04 -2.92 3.51
C TYR A 264 13.82 -2.90 5.02
N TYR A 265 13.73 -4.08 5.62
CA TYR A 265 13.68 -4.21 7.07
C TYR A 265 14.99 -4.77 7.57
N ILE A 266 15.64 -4.05 8.48
CA ILE A 266 16.95 -4.39 9.02
C ILE A 266 16.80 -4.76 10.50
N THR A 267 17.33 -5.93 10.87
CA THR A 267 17.33 -6.45 12.24
C THR A 267 18.67 -7.12 12.56
N ARG A 268 19.04 -7.18 13.82
CA ARG A 268 20.31 -7.72 14.31
C ARG A 268 20.14 -9.07 14.95
N LEU A 269 21.02 -9.99 14.63
CA LEU A 269 21.16 -11.28 15.34
C LEU A 269 21.74 -11.00 16.73
N VAL A 270 20.95 -11.23 17.78
CA VAL A 270 21.32 -10.93 19.18
C VAL A 270 21.70 -12.15 19.97
N ASP A 271 21.26 -13.35 19.55
CA ASP A 271 21.62 -14.60 20.21
C ASP A 271 21.57 -15.77 19.23
N GLU A 272 22.41 -16.78 19.48
CA GLU A 272 22.43 -18.06 18.77
C GLU A 272 22.42 -19.22 19.75
N LYS A 273 21.66 -20.26 19.43
CA LYS A 273 21.62 -21.50 20.21
C LYS A 273 21.26 -22.70 19.37
N VAL A 274 21.59 -23.85 19.88
CA VAL A 274 21.22 -25.16 19.29
C VAL A 274 20.39 -25.93 20.29
N ASN A 275 19.14 -26.26 19.92
CA ASN A 275 18.26 -27.12 20.71
C ASN A 275 17.86 -28.34 19.86
N ARG A 276 18.11 -29.55 20.36
CA ARG A 276 17.73 -30.79 19.68
C ARG A 276 18.13 -30.81 18.20
N GLN A 277 19.40 -30.46 17.91
CA GLN A 277 20.01 -30.41 16.57
C GLN A 277 19.49 -29.27 15.65
N THR A 278 18.56 -28.46 16.09
CA THR A 278 18.09 -27.27 15.33
C THR A 278 18.87 -26.04 15.79
N ALA A 279 19.49 -25.36 14.84
CA ALA A 279 20.11 -24.06 15.08
C ALA A 279 19.06 -22.96 15.05
N TYR A 280 19.07 -22.12 16.06
CA TYR A 280 18.22 -20.95 16.19
C TYR A 280 19.06 -19.68 16.21
N GLY A 281 18.62 -18.65 15.52
CA GLY A 281 19.12 -17.29 15.62
C GLY A 281 18.00 -16.39 16.09
N ILE A 282 18.23 -15.63 17.15
CA ILE A 282 17.26 -14.69 17.70
C ILE A 282 17.63 -13.29 17.22
N VAL A 283 16.66 -12.57 16.66
CA VAL A 283 16.85 -11.18 16.24
C VAL A 283 16.12 -10.20 17.18
N ASP A 284 16.56 -8.94 17.19
CA ASP A 284 15.96 -7.87 18.00
C ASP A 284 14.59 -7.38 17.51
N GLY A 285 14.18 -7.78 16.29
CA GLY A 285 12.84 -7.59 15.74
C GLY A 285 11.98 -8.85 15.79
N GLY A 286 11.10 -9.04 14.80
CA GLY A 286 10.25 -10.23 14.71
C GLY A 286 9.09 -10.05 13.75
N ILE A 287 8.12 -10.98 13.82
CA ILE A 287 6.91 -10.96 12.97
C ILE A 287 6.00 -9.74 13.21
N HIS A 288 6.15 -9.06 14.32
CA HIS A 288 5.43 -7.82 14.62
C HIS A 288 5.93 -6.63 13.80
N HIS A 289 7.09 -6.73 13.19
CA HIS A 289 7.69 -5.69 12.36
C HIS A 289 7.75 -6.07 10.89
N LEU A 290 7.82 -7.36 10.56
CA LEU A 290 7.96 -7.83 9.19
C LEU A 290 6.75 -8.68 8.81
N ASN A 291 5.90 -8.11 7.98
CA ASN A 291 4.72 -8.77 7.45
C ASN A 291 4.78 -8.72 5.91
N TYR A 292 4.91 -9.88 5.27
CA TYR A 292 4.71 -10.03 3.85
C TYR A 292 3.26 -10.46 3.56
N TYR A 293 2.95 -10.71 2.31
CA TYR A 293 1.62 -11.14 1.91
C TYR A 293 1.17 -12.42 2.66
N GLY A 294 0.31 -12.23 3.65
CA GLY A 294 -0.13 -13.28 4.55
C GLY A 294 0.99 -13.81 5.47
N GLN A 295 0.62 -14.60 6.46
CA GLN A 295 1.56 -15.13 7.46
C GLN A 295 2.28 -16.42 7.00
N THR A 296 2.73 -16.47 5.76
CA THR A 296 3.43 -17.65 5.20
C THR A 296 4.94 -17.59 5.36
N MET A 297 5.48 -16.57 6.04
CA MET A 297 6.93 -16.33 6.16
C MET A 297 7.70 -17.51 6.72
N ALA A 298 7.25 -18.12 7.79
CA ALA A 298 7.94 -19.26 8.40
C ALA A 298 8.05 -20.48 7.47
N MET A 299 7.21 -20.59 6.45
CA MET A 299 7.17 -21.70 5.49
C MET A 299 7.93 -21.41 4.20
N LYS A 300 8.12 -20.14 3.88
CA LYS A 300 8.81 -19.68 2.67
C LYS A 300 10.01 -18.83 3.04
N LEU A 301 11.08 -18.95 2.27
CA LEU A 301 12.29 -18.16 2.45
C LEU A 301 12.15 -16.82 1.71
N PRO A 302 12.16 -15.67 2.42
CA PRO A 302 12.09 -14.36 1.80
C PRO A 302 13.40 -14.01 1.08
N PHE A 303 13.41 -12.95 0.30
CA PHE A 303 14.65 -12.34 -0.17
C PHE A 303 15.33 -11.60 0.99
N TYR A 304 16.61 -11.84 1.19
CA TYR A 304 17.37 -11.24 2.27
C TYR A 304 18.85 -11.16 1.93
N ARG A 305 19.57 -10.32 2.67
CA ARG A 305 21.05 -10.27 2.71
C ARG A 305 21.51 -10.39 4.15
N GLN A 306 22.66 -11.03 4.35
CA GLN A 306 23.36 -11.07 5.62
C GLN A 306 24.55 -10.11 5.56
N LEU A 307 24.64 -9.19 6.52
CA LEU A 307 25.79 -8.29 6.65
C LEU A 307 26.57 -8.63 7.90
N ASP A 308 27.88 -8.51 7.80
CA ASP A 308 28.78 -8.60 8.95
C ASP A 308 28.50 -7.46 9.94
N GLY A 309 28.31 -7.78 11.19
CA GLY A 309 27.88 -6.81 12.20
C GLY A 309 28.91 -5.74 12.57
N LYS A 310 30.18 -5.91 12.17
CA LYS A 310 31.27 -4.95 12.43
C LYS A 310 31.54 -4.05 11.24
N THR A 311 31.53 -4.66 10.04
CA THR A 311 31.90 -3.96 8.80
C THR A 311 30.69 -3.47 8.02
N CYS A 312 29.48 -3.94 8.35
CA CYS A 312 28.23 -3.73 7.62
C CYS A 312 28.31 -4.14 6.13
N GLN A 313 29.31 -4.93 5.76
CA GLN A 313 29.49 -5.48 4.42
C GLN A 313 28.75 -6.81 4.28
N GLU A 314 28.28 -7.10 3.07
CA GLU A 314 27.56 -8.34 2.80
C GLU A 314 28.48 -9.57 2.99
N ARG A 315 28.00 -10.51 3.80
CA ARG A 315 28.72 -11.76 4.07
C ARG A 315 28.31 -12.81 3.04
N ARG A 316 29.19 -13.09 2.08
CA ARG A 316 28.98 -14.03 0.97
C ARG A 316 29.89 -15.27 1.04
N GLN A 317 30.71 -15.37 2.07
CA GLN A 317 31.72 -16.43 2.22
C GLN A 317 31.68 -17.02 3.63
N GLY A 318 32.15 -18.26 3.74
CA GLY A 318 32.20 -19.00 4.98
C GLY A 318 31.40 -20.30 4.92
N ARG A 319 31.32 -21.02 6.04
CA ARG A 319 30.51 -22.23 6.14
C ARG A 319 29.01 -21.88 6.18
N LEU A 320 28.28 -22.40 5.23
CA LEU A 320 26.84 -22.26 5.21
C LEU A 320 26.17 -23.08 6.31
N LYS A 321 25.28 -22.47 7.09
CA LYS A 321 24.52 -23.09 8.17
C LYS A 321 23.05 -22.76 8.02
N GLU A 322 22.20 -23.75 8.09
CA GLU A 322 20.75 -23.54 8.15
C GLU A 322 20.33 -23.12 9.56
N VAL A 323 19.71 -21.97 9.69
CA VAL A 323 19.28 -21.37 10.96
C VAL A 323 17.78 -21.07 10.92
N THR A 324 17.05 -21.43 11.96
CA THR A 324 15.68 -20.94 12.17
C THR A 324 15.76 -19.58 12.82
N VAL A 325 15.40 -18.53 12.06
CA VAL A 325 15.45 -17.15 12.52
C VAL A 325 14.14 -16.81 13.24
N CYS A 326 14.25 -16.51 14.52
CA CYS A 326 13.15 -16.16 15.42
C CYS A 326 13.28 -14.72 15.91
N GLY A 327 12.14 -14.08 16.16
CA GLY A 327 12.12 -12.73 16.70
C GLY A 327 12.17 -12.65 18.21
N ALA A 328 11.93 -11.45 18.72
CA ALA A 328 12.03 -11.07 20.13
C ALA A 328 10.72 -11.26 20.93
N LEU A 329 9.67 -11.77 20.29
CA LEU A 329 8.39 -11.98 20.98
C LEU A 329 8.37 -13.30 21.73
N CYS A 330 7.77 -13.30 22.94
CA CYS A 330 7.58 -14.51 23.73
C CYS A 330 6.38 -15.32 23.22
N THR A 331 6.47 -15.79 21.99
CA THR A 331 5.49 -16.67 21.34
C THR A 331 6.19 -17.63 20.38
N VAL A 332 5.73 -18.88 20.31
CA VAL A 332 6.27 -19.90 19.41
C VAL A 332 6.06 -19.60 17.94
N SER A 333 5.14 -18.69 17.63
CA SER A 333 4.84 -18.24 16.25
C SER A 333 5.80 -17.17 15.74
N ASP A 334 6.66 -16.59 16.60
CA ASP A 334 7.61 -15.55 16.17
C ASP A 334 8.82 -16.17 15.43
N VAL A 335 8.54 -16.70 14.25
CA VAL A 335 9.52 -17.29 13.35
C VAL A 335 9.48 -16.57 12.01
N LEU A 336 10.56 -15.86 11.68
CA LEU A 336 10.71 -15.13 10.44
C LEU A 336 11.00 -16.06 9.26
N ALA A 337 11.90 -17.01 9.45
CA ALA A 337 12.20 -18.02 8.45
C ALA A 337 12.74 -19.31 9.09
N LYS A 338 12.33 -20.47 8.57
CA LYS A 338 12.87 -21.77 8.95
C LYS A 338 13.99 -22.17 7.98
N ARG A 339 15.07 -22.74 8.52
CA ARG A 339 16.22 -23.24 7.73
C ARG A 339 16.76 -22.20 6.75
N MET A 340 16.89 -20.96 7.23
CA MET A 340 17.48 -19.86 6.48
C MET A 340 18.99 -20.09 6.33
N PRO A 341 19.55 -20.18 5.13
CA PRO A 341 20.98 -20.38 4.93
C PRO A 341 21.75 -19.10 5.26
N LEU A 342 22.64 -19.16 6.25
CA LEU A 342 23.51 -18.06 6.66
C LEU A 342 24.98 -18.49 6.61
N TYR A 343 25.85 -17.58 6.19
CA TYR A 343 27.29 -17.80 6.14
C TYR A 343 27.91 -17.51 7.51
N THR A 344 28.41 -18.55 8.19
CA THR A 344 29.08 -18.43 9.49
C THR A 344 28.41 -17.36 10.38
N PRO A 345 27.12 -17.53 10.71
CA PRO A 345 26.39 -16.53 11.46
C PRO A 345 27.06 -16.25 12.81
N CYS A 346 27.04 -15.00 13.23
CA CYS A 346 27.59 -14.54 14.49
C CYS A 346 26.62 -13.55 15.14
N THR A 347 26.52 -13.57 16.47
CA THR A 347 25.85 -12.50 17.22
C THR A 347 26.43 -11.14 16.82
N GLY A 348 25.56 -10.22 16.48
CA GLY A 348 25.91 -8.92 15.91
C GLY A 348 25.66 -8.80 14.41
N ASP A 349 25.63 -9.91 13.65
CA ASP A 349 25.31 -9.88 12.23
C ASP A 349 23.93 -9.24 11.98
N LEU A 350 23.81 -8.58 10.82
CA LEU A 350 22.57 -7.92 10.42
C LEU A 350 21.88 -8.73 9.33
N LEU A 351 20.57 -8.84 9.44
CA LEU A 351 19.71 -9.42 8.41
C LEU A 351 18.89 -8.30 7.77
N VAL A 352 19.03 -8.14 6.47
CA VAL A 352 18.30 -7.17 5.65
C VAL A 352 17.27 -7.92 4.86
N PHE A 353 16.01 -7.80 5.24
CA PHE A 353 14.88 -8.38 4.52
C PHE A 353 14.40 -7.41 3.43
N GLU A 354 14.30 -7.88 2.19
CA GLU A 354 13.91 -7.10 1.02
C GLU A 354 12.40 -7.11 0.82
N ASN A 355 11.89 -6.23 -0.05
CA ASN A 355 10.46 -6.08 -0.37
C ASN A 355 9.57 -5.79 0.85
N ALA A 356 10.10 -5.11 1.87
CA ALA A 356 9.36 -4.76 3.08
C ALA A 356 8.64 -3.41 2.99
N GLY A 357 8.61 -2.75 1.83
CA GLY A 357 8.04 -1.41 1.65
C GLY A 357 6.52 -1.36 1.66
N ALA A 358 5.83 -2.48 1.44
CA ALA A 358 4.38 -2.54 1.43
C ALA A 358 3.84 -3.21 2.71
N TYR A 359 2.99 -2.50 3.44
CA TYR A 359 2.24 -2.94 4.63
C TYR A 359 3.08 -3.27 5.88
N SER A 360 4.32 -3.74 5.77
CA SER A 360 5.12 -4.17 6.92
C SER A 360 5.21 -3.12 8.03
N ILE A 361 5.24 -1.83 7.68
CA ILE A 361 5.33 -0.74 8.66
C ILE A 361 4.01 -0.50 9.42
N THR A 362 2.86 -0.91 8.85
CA THR A 362 1.52 -0.54 9.36
C THR A 362 0.60 -1.70 9.69
N GLU A 363 0.90 -2.90 9.26
CA GLU A 363 0.01 -4.07 9.37
C GLU A 363 0.50 -5.12 10.40
N GLY A 364 1.41 -4.75 11.28
CA GLY A 364 1.99 -5.64 12.29
C GLY A 364 1.20 -5.75 13.59
N ILE A 365 1.62 -6.64 14.48
CA ILE A 365 1.08 -6.85 15.83
C ILE A 365 1.81 -5.89 16.79
N TYR A 366 1.66 -4.59 16.60
CA TYR A 366 2.56 -3.58 17.16
C TYR A 366 2.51 -3.41 18.68
N LEU A 367 1.40 -3.75 19.34
CA LEU A 367 1.25 -3.53 20.78
C LEU A 367 1.55 -4.77 21.63
N PHE A 368 1.77 -5.93 20.99
CA PHE A 368 2.03 -7.15 21.73
C PHE A 368 3.35 -7.07 22.49
N LEU A 369 3.32 -7.38 23.79
CA LEU A 369 4.44 -7.28 24.75
C LEU A 369 4.99 -5.86 24.95
N SER A 370 4.28 -4.83 24.51
CA SER A 370 4.72 -3.43 24.62
C SER A 370 6.13 -3.19 24.04
N ARG A 371 6.48 -3.88 22.96
CA ARG A 371 7.75 -3.69 22.26
C ARG A 371 7.72 -2.37 21.50
N ALA A 372 8.84 -1.66 21.50
CA ALA A 372 8.98 -0.41 20.77
C ALA A 372 8.79 -0.60 19.26
N LEU A 373 8.20 0.40 18.59
CA LEU A 373 8.13 0.42 17.12
C LEU A 373 9.49 0.76 16.54
N PRO A 374 9.88 0.13 15.42
CA PRO A 374 11.15 0.39 14.74
C PRO A 374 11.24 1.84 14.23
N GLY A 375 12.46 2.32 14.10
CA GLY A 375 12.74 3.54 13.35
C GLY A 375 12.35 3.40 11.87
N VAL A 376 12.08 4.52 11.20
CA VAL A 376 11.88 4.61 9.75
C VAL A 376 12.86 5.60 9.19
N VAL A 377 13.71 5.15 8.29
CA VAL A 377 14.76 5.93 7.65
C VAL A 377 14.46 6.05 6.17
N PHE A 378 14.55 7.26 5.63
CA PHE A 378 14.50 7.51 4.19
C PHE A 378 15.92 7.61 3.63
N TRP A 379 16.06 7.16 2.40
CA TRP A 379 17.18 7.49 1.57
C TRP A 379 16.74 8.14 0.27
N SER A 380 17.43 9.20 -0.12
CA SER A 380 17.31 9.81 -1.45
C SER A 380 18.67 10.35 -1.90
N GLU A 381 18.87 10.48 -3.22
CA GLU A 381 20.09 11.08 -3.77
C GLU A 381 20.27 12.52 -3.30
N LYS A 382 19.19 13.28 -3.14
CA LYS A 382 19.20 14.68 -2.78
C LYS A 382 19.52 14.93 -1.31
N GLU A 383 18.95 14.15 -0.40
CA GLU A 383 19.00 14.39 1.05
C GLU A 383 19.91 13.40 1.80
N GLY A 384 20.36 12.33 1.13
CA GLY A 384 21.05 11.24 1.78
C GLY A 384 20.12 10.43 2.71
N LEU A 385 20.66 9.93 3.81
CA LEU A 385 19.92 9.22 4.86
C LEU A 385 19.25 10.23 5.80
N ARG A 386 17.95 10.07 6.05
CA ARG A 386 17.17 10.94 6.92
C ARG A 386 16.21 10.11 7.79
N LEU A 387 16.22 10.34 9.08
CA LEU A 387 15.26 9.76 10.01
C LEU A 387 13.86 10.36 9.76
N ALA A 388 12.90 9.51 9.37
CA ALA A 388 11.51 9.91 9.14
C ALA A 388 10.63 9.72 10.38
N ARG A 389 10.90 8.66 11.15
CA ARG A 389 10.30 8.39 12.46
C ARG A 389 11.35 7.72 13.35
N ASP A 390 11.50 8.20 14.55
CA ASP A 390 12.34 7.55 15.55
C ASP A 390 11.66 6.31 16.13
N ILE A 391 12.38 5.54 16.93
CA ILE A 391 11.84 4.44 17.73
C ILE A 391 10.73 5.00 18.63
N VAL A 392 9.59 4.31 18.68
CA VAL A 392 8.44 4.74 19.49
C VAL A 392 8.12 3.71 20.56
N GLU A 393 8.21 4.12 21.81
CA GLU A 393 7.81 3.29 22.95
C GLU A 393 6.29 3.08 22.97
N THR A 394 5.87 1.81 23.00
CA THR A 394 4.44 1.45 23.00
C THR A 394 3.88 1.16 24.42
N SER A 395 4.73 1.11 25.42
CA SER A 395 4.31 0.92 26.83
C SER A 395 3.29 1.97 27.30
N LEU A 396 3.41 3.20 26.79
CA LEU A 396 2.45 4.28 27.07
C LEU A 396 1.05 4.03 26.50
N LEU A 397 0.92 3.11 25.54
CA LEU A 397 -0.36 2.76 24.91
C LEU A 397 -1.02 1.54 25.56
N ASN A 398 -0.29 0.78 26.38
CA ASN A 398 -0.70 -0.51 26.92
C ASN A 398 -0.90 -0.50 28.45
N GLY A 399 -0.97 0.67 29.07
CA GLY A 399 -1.18 0.83 30.51
C GLY A 399 -2.36 1.76 30.82
N GLU A 400 -2.77 1.82 32.08
CA GLU A 400 -3.73 2.81 32.56
C GLU A 400 -3.10 4.20 32.41
N THR A 401 -3.87 5.14 31.88
CA THR A 401 -3.52 6.57 31.90
C THR A 401 -4.07 7.18 33.13
N HIS A 402 -3.22 7.65 34.04
CA HIS A 402 -3.59 8.38 35.27
C HIS A 402 -4.03 9.81 34.96
#